data_4b7dbd6c448addf06c595e14f4036822
#
_entry.id   4b7dbd6c448addf06c595e14f4036822
#
_cell.length_a   1.000
_cell.length_b   1.000
_cell.length_c   1.000
_cell.angle_alpha   90.00
_cell.angle_beta   90.00
_cell.angle_gamma   90.00
#
_symmetry.space_group_name_H-M   'P 1'
#
loop_
_entity.id
_entity.type
_entity.pdbx_description
1 polymer ?
#
loop_
_entity_poly.entity_id
_entity_poly.type
_entity_poly.pdbx_seq_one_letter_code
_entity_poly.pdbx_strand_id
1 'polypeptide(L)'
;MKICILNIATNKYIQFVEQLLESVEENFLNGHDISALVFTDHEIEEVSDNVKISQIDHEPWPVPTLKRYHYFTKEKEYISQFDYCFYMDVDMRIEGKVGDEIFGDLVATQHPGFWWKDKEQFSYERRPQSTAYVPEGEGKMYYAGGFNGGKPEHFLKMSQTIVDN
;
A
#
# COMPACT_ATOMS: atom_id res chain seq x y z
N MET A 1 -4.78 12.83 -14.24
CA MET A 1 -4.07 12.96 -12.94
C MET A 1 -2.86 12.05 -12.95
N LYS A 2 -1.88 12.34 -12.09
CA LYS A 2 -0.70 11.50 -11.89
C LYS A 2 -0.91 10.59 -10.68
N ILE A 3 -0.77 9.30 -10.87
CA ILE A 3 -1.01 8.28 -9.85
C ILE A 3 0.28 7.51 -9.59
N CYS A 4 0.63 7.29 -8.33
CA CYS A 4 1.77 6.45 -7.95
C CYS A 4 1.30 5.15 -7.30
N ILE A 5 1.70 4.01 -7.87
CA ILE A 5 1.50 2.69 -7.25
C ILE A 5 2.74 2.35 -6.45
N LEU A 6 2.58 2.03 -5.18
CA LEU A 6 3.65 1.68 -4.24
C LEU A 6 3.65 0.17 -4.00
N ASN A 7 4.78 -0.49 -4.23
CA ASN A 7 4.93 -1.93 -4.03
C ASN A 7 6.21 -2.25 -3.26
N ILE A 8 6.16 -3.30 -2.45
CA ILE A 8 7.35 -3.85 -1.78
C ILE A 8 7.55 -5.27 -2.31
N ALA A 9 8.68 -5.50 -2.97
CA ALA A 9 9.00 -6.73 -3.70
C ALA A 9 10.40 -7.22 -3.37
N THR A 10 10.59 -7.81 -2.19
CA THR A 10 11.89 -8.35 -1.76
C THR A 10 12.00 -9.84 -2.02
N ASN A 11 13.23 -10.35 -2.21
CA ASN A 11 13.54 -11.75 -2.46
C ASN A 11 12.67 -12.30 -3.61
N LYS A 12 12.08 -13.47 -3.43
CA LYS A 12 11.25 -14.14 -4.45
C LYS A 12 10.01 -13.35 -4.89
N TYR A 13 9.59 -12.35 -4.12
CA TYR A 13 8.41 -11.55 -4.46
C TYR A 13 8.62 -10.62 -5.65
N ILE A 14 9.87 -10.38 -6.06
CA ILE A 14 10.18 -9.62 -7.27
C ILE A 14 9.52 -10.20 -8.53
N GLN A 15 9.31 -11.53 -8.57
CA GLN A 15 8.64 -12.20 -9.69
C GLN A 15 7.19 -11.78 -9.95
N PHE A 16 6.53 -11.17 -8.96
CA PHE A 16 5.13 -10.74 -9.07
C PHE A 16 4.96 -9.32 -9.59
N VAL A 17 6.04 -8.52 -9.64
CA VAL A 17 5.98 -7.11 -10.02
C VAL A 17 5.39 -6.94 -11.42
N GLU A 18 5.90 -7.70 -12.40
CA GLU A 18 5.44 -7.61 -13.79
C GLU A 18 3.93 -7.91 -13.90
N GLN A 19 3.47 -9.01 -13.33
CA GLN A 19 2.05 -9.40 -13.38
C GLN A 19 1.13 -8.38 -12.71
N LEU A 20 1.57 -7.79 -11.59
CA LEU A 20 0.81 -6.73 -10.94
C LEU A 20 0.71 -5.51 -11.85
N LEU A 21 1.83 -5.01 -12.37
CA LEU A 21 1.86 -3.81 -13.22
C LEU A 21 1.09 -4.00 -14.52
N GLU A 22 1.15 -5.16 -15.15
CA GLU A 22 0.30 -5.51 -16.30
C GLU A 22 -1.19 -5.41 -15.94
N SER A 23 -1.60 -5.98 -14.80
CA SER A 23 -2.99 -5.92 -14.34
C SER A 23 -3.46 -4.51 -13.97
N VAL A 24 -2.55 -3.67 -13.46
CA VAL A 24 -2.78 -2.24 -13.22
C VAL A 24 -3.00 -1.51 -14.55
N GLU A 25 -2.15 -1.71 -15.54
CA GLU A 25 -2.29 -1.10 -16.86
C GLU A 25 -3.62 -1.49 -17.52
N GLU A 26 -4.01 -2.74 -17.41
CA GLU A 26 -5.25 -3.26 -17.99
C GLU A 26 -6.51 -2.72 -17.31
N ASN A 27 -6.50 -2.60 -15.97
CA ASN A 27 -7.74 -2.52 -15.19
C ASN A 27 -7.82 -1.38 -14.18
N PHE A 28 -6.73 -0.68 -13.86
CA PHE A 28 -6.71 0.27 -12.75
C PHE A 28 -6.61 1.71 -13.25
N LEU A 29 -7.60 2.53 -12.95
CA LEU A 29 -7.63 3.98 -13.22
C LEU A 29 -7.24 4.34 -14.67
N ASN A 30 -7.76 3.58 -15.64
CA ASN A 30 -7.48 3.81 -17.06
C ASN A 30 -7.81 5.27 -17.46
N GLY A 31 -6.90 5.90 -18.20
CA GLY A 31 -7.02 7.31 -18.61
C GLY A 31 -6.27 8.28 -17.69
N HIS A 32 -5.60 7.77 -16.66
CA HIS A 32 -4.68 8.53 -15.82
C HIS A 32 -3.22 8.17 -16.11
N ASP A 33 -2.28 9.03 -15.70
CA ASP A 33 -0.83 8.83 -15.84
C ASP A 33 -0.34 8.03 -14.63
N ILE A 34 -0.07 6.74 -14.83
CA ILE A 34 0.28 5.81 -13.75
C ILE A 34 1.78 5.55 -13.78
N SER A 35 2.41 5.76 -12.63
CA SER A 35 3.79 5.37 -12.35
C SER A 35 3.84 4.39 -11.18
N ALA A 36 4.88 3.57 -11.13
CA ALA A 36 5.12 2.67 -10.03
C ALA A 36 6.40 3.05 -9.27
N LEU A 37 6.38 2.90 -7.95
CA LEU A 37 7.54 2.96 -7.07
C LEU A 37 7.69 1.60 -6.40
N VAL A 38 8.72 0.86 -6.79
CA VAL A 38 8.99 -0.48 -6.32
C VAL A 38 10.16 -0.48 -5.35
N PHE A 39 9.90 -0.86 -4.11
CA PHE A 39 10.92 -1.07 -3.07
C PHE A 39 11.42 -2.51 -3.15
N THR A 40 12.70 -2.71 -3.42
CA THR A 40 13.26 -4.04 -3.63
C THR A 40 14.71 -4.12 -3.20
N ASP A 41 15.17 -5.33 -2.87
CA ASP A 41 16.56 -5.68 -2.61
C ASP A 41 17.32 -6.17 -3.88
N HIS A 42 16.59 -6.21 -5.03
CA HIS A 42 17.18 -6.62 -6.30
C HIS A 42 17.71 -5.42 -7.08
N GLU A 43 18.90 -5.58 -7.67
CA GLU A 43 19.39 -4.67 -8.71
C GLU A 43 18.64 -4.95 -10.01
N ILE A 44 17.94 -3.94 -10.54
CA ILE A 44 17.19 -4.04 -11.80
C ILE A 44 17.78 -3.03 -12.76
N GLU A 45 18.43 -3.51 -13.82
CA GLU A 45 19.16 -2.68 -14.78
C GLU A 45 18.22 -1.99 -15.78
N GLU A 46 17.13 -2.65 -16.16
CA GLU A 46 16.15 -2.13 -17.13
C GLU A 46 14.76 -2.10 -16.53
N VAL A 47 14.20 -0.89 -16.46
CA VAL A 47 12.81 -0.65 -16.06
C VAL A 47 12.16 0.30 -17.05
N SER A 48 10.83 0.24 -17.16
CA SER A 48 10.06 1.19 -17.95
C SER A 48 10.18 2.60 -17.36
N ASP A 49 10.08 3.63 -18.20
CA ASP A 49 10.22 5.04 -17.82
C ASP A 49 9.28 5.48 -16.68
N ASN A 50 8.14 4.80 -16.54
CA ASN A 50 7.15 5.05 -15.48
C ASN A 50 7.37 4.20 -14.22
N VAL A 51 8.46 3.43 -14.12
CA VAL A 51 8.81 2.63 -12.94
C VAL A 51 10.06 3.19 -12.28
N LYS A 52 9.96 3.56 -11.00
CA LYS A 52 11.10 3.93 -10.16
C LYS A 52 11.42 2.80 -9.20
N ILE A 53 12.70 2.45 -9.11
CA ILE A 53 13.21 1.50 -8.11
C ILE A 53 13.76 2.29 -6.91
N SER A 54 13.34 1.91 -5.72
CA SER A 54 13.92 2.34 -4.45
C SER A 54 14.59 1.15 -3.78
N GLN A 55 15.93 1.21 -3.71
CA GLN A 55 16.70 0.11 -3.12
C GLN A 55 16.50 0.04 -1.62
N ILE A 56 16.20 -1.16 -1.12
CA ILE A 56 16.08 -1.49 0.29
C ILE A 56 16.85 -2.77 0.60
N ASP A 57 17.23 -2.97 1.87
CA ASP A 57 17.85 -4.22 2.28
C ASP A 57 16.82 -5.36 2.37
N HIS A 58 17.27 -6.58 2.06
CA HIS A 58 16.46 -7.77 2.31
C HIS A 58 16.33 -8.01 3.81
N GLU A 59 15.11 -8.15 4.27
CA GLU A 59 14.79 -8.54 5.64
C GLU A 59 13.77 -9.70 5.64
N PRO A 60 13.87 -10.65 6.60
CA PRO A 60 12.93 -11.77 6.65
C PRO A 60 11.51 -11.28 7.03
N TRP A 61 10.52 -12.00 6.56
CA TRP A 61 9.15 -11.79 7.01
C TRP A 61 9.04 -11.94 8.56
N PRO A 62 8.30 -11.07 9.27
CA PRO A 62 7.35 -10.05 8.77
C PRO A 62 7.92 -8.63 8.63
N VAL A 63 9.23 -8.44 8.68
CA VAL A 63 9.87 -7.13 8.77
C VAL A 63 9.47 -6.19 7.62
N PRO A 64 9.47 -6.59 6.33
CA PRO A 64 9.05 -5.69 5.26
C PRO A 64 7.61 -5.18 5.43
N THR A 65 6.70 -6.03 5.94
CA THR A 65 5.33 -5.65 6.24
C THR A 65 5.24 -4.61 7.37
N LEU A 66 6.04 -4.78 8.42
CA LEU A 66 6.06 -3.86 9.57
C LEU A 66 6.74 -2.54 9.23
N LYS A 67 7.78 -2.56 8.38
CA LYS A 67 8.55 -1.38 8.00
C LYS A 67 8.02 -0.64 6.77
N ARG A 68 6.92 -1.07 6.16
CA ARG A 68 6.43 -0.47 4.90
C ARG A 68 6.31 1.05 4.95
N TYR A 69 5.81 1.59 6.04
CA TYR A 69 5.63 3.03 6.21
C TYR A 69 6.95 3.79 6.36
N HIS A 70 8.01 3.16 6.88
CA HIS A 70 9.36 3.74 6.87
C HIS A 70 9.88 3.89 5.44
N TYR A 71 9.61 2.93 4.57
CA TYR A 71 10.01 3.02 3.16
C TYR A 71 9.26 4.16 2.47
N PHE A 72 7.96 4.30 2.69
CA PHE A 72 7.16 5.38 2.10
C PHE A 72 7.60 6.76 2.56
N THR A 73 7.89 6.94 3.85
CA THR A 73 8.38 8.23 4.38
C THR A 73 9.76 8.59 3.86
N LYS A 74 10.60 7.62 3.54
CA LYS A 74 11.91 7.82 2.90
C LYS A 74 11.78 8.42 1.49
N GLU A 75 10.76 8.04 0.76
CA GLU A 75 10.47 8.50 -0.61
C GLU A 75 9.40 9.61 -0.67
N LYS A 76 9.15 10.30 0.44
CA LYS A 76 8.10 11.31 0.56
C LYS A 76 8.16 12.40 -0.51
N GLU A 77 9.38 12.85 -0.90
CA GLU A 77 9.57 13.89 -1.91
C GLU A 77 9.13 13.42 -3.29
N TYR A 78 9.38 12.16 -3.62
CA TYR A 78 8.91 11.56 -4.86
C TYR A 78 7.39 11.35 -4.85
N ILE A 79 6.86 10.72 -3.79
CA ILE A 79 5.43 10.44 -3.66
C ILE A 79 4.60 11.73 -3.68
N SER A 80 5.09 12.82 -3.11
CA SER A 80 4.39 14.13 -3.08
C SER A 80 4.23 14.78 -4.44
N GLN A 81 4.84 14.27 -5.52
CA GLN A 81 4.71 14.81 -6.87
C GLN A 81 3.46 14.32 -7.61
N PHE A 82 2.74 13.38 -7.02
CA PHE A 82 1.55 12.74 -7.58
C PHE A 82 0.27 13.34 -6.99
N ASP A 83 -0.83 13.18 -7.70
CA ASP A 83 -2.17 13.58 -7.23
C ASP A 83 -2.73 12.54 -6.25
N TYR A 84 -2.42 11.27 -6.49
CA TYR A 84 -2.79 10.14 -5.62
C TYR A 84 -1.67 9.11 -5.55
N CYS A 85 -1.62 8.39 -4.42
CA CYS A 85 -0.76 7.23 -4.26
C CYS A 85 -1.53 6.06 -3.64
N PHE A 86 -1.25 4.83 -4.10
CA PHE A 86 -1.89 3.62 -3.62
C PHE A 86 -0.83 2.54 -3.38
N TYR A 87 -0.80 2.02 -2.16
CA TYR A 87 -0.03 0.83 -1.85
C TYR A 87 -0.84 -0.40 -2.23
N MET A 88 -0.17 -1.35 -2.88
CA MET A 88 -0.69 -2.68 -3.22
C MET A 88 0.33 -3.74 -2.82
N ASP A 89 -0.09 -4.82 -2.14
CA ASP A 89 0.77 -5.99 -1.98
C ASP A 89 1.14 -6.53 -3.36
N VAL A 90 2.42 -6.83 -3.57
CA VAL A 90 2.94 -7.14 -4.90
C VAL A 90 2.38 -8.44 -5.50
N ASP A 91 1.88 -9.34 -4.66
CA ASP A 91 1.24 -10.60 -5.04
C ASP A 91 -0.28 -10.48 -5.28
N MET A 92 -0.78 -9.24 -5.41
CA MET A 92 -2.15 -8.95 -5.85
C MET A 92 -2.23 -8.90 -7.39
N ARG A 93 -3.47 -9.03 -7.88
CA ARG A 93 -3.83 -8.82 -9.28
C ARG A 93 -5.16 -8.10 -9.38
N ILE A 94 -5.26 -7.15 -10.31
CA ILE A 94 -6.48 -6.41 -10.56
C ILE A 94 -7.30 -7.16 -11.62
N GLU A 95 -8.37 -7.83 -11.19
CA GLU A 95 -9.18 -8.71 -12.05
C GLU A 95 -10.33 -7.97 -12.76
N GLY A 96 -10.69 -6.77 -12.30
CA GLY A 96 -11.79 -6.00 -12.86
C GLY A 96 -11.49 -4.51 -12.90
N LYS A 97 -12.26 -3.78 -13.70
CA LYS A 97 -12.09 -2.34 -13.86
C LYS A 97 -12.26 -1.62 -12.53
N VAL A 98 -11.27 -0.81 -12.18
CA VAL A 98 -11.27 0.11 -11.05
C VAL A 98 -11.13 1.53 -11.59
N GLY A 99 -12.10 2.38 -11.33
CA GLY A 99 -12.16 3.75 -11.81
C GLY A 99 -12.05 4.79 -10.69
N ASP A 100 -12.54 5.98 -10.97
CA ASP A 100 -12.43 7.17 -10.11
C ASP A 100 -13.17 7.04 -8.77
N GLU A 101 -13.98 6.01 -8.60
CA GLU A 101 -14.70 5.70 -7.36
C GLU A 101 -13.80 5.46 -6.15
N ILE A 102 -12.50 5.17 -6.38
CA ILE A 102 -11.53 4.97 -5.31
C ILE A 102 -10.83 6.26 -4.85
N PHE A 103 -11.08 7.40 -5.48
CA PHE A 103 -10.45 8.64 -5.07
C PHE A 103 -11.01 9.16 -3.75
N GLY A 104 -10.11 9.42 -2.81
CA GLY A 104 -10.44 9.96 -1.49
C GLY A 104 -9.19 10.47 -0.79
N ASP A 105 -9.36 11.19 0.30
CA ASP A 105 -8.23 11.73 1.07
C ASP A 105 -7.38 10.59 1.66
N LEU A 106 -8.04 9.60 2.28
CA LEU A 106 -7.48 8.31 2.67
C LEU A 106 -8.48 7.21 2.33
N VAL A 107 -8.02 6.14 1.71
CA VAL A 107 -8.83 5.00 1.31
C VAL A 107 -8.18 3.70 1.75
N ALA A 108 -8.99 2.71 2.08
CA ALA A 108 -8.57 1.36 2.40
C ALA A 108 -9.68 0.37 2.07
N THR A 109 -9.32 -0.84 1.70
CA THR A 109 -10.28 -1.90 1.42
C THR A 109 -10.69 -2.61 2.69
N GLN A 110 -11.98 -2.85 2.89
CA GLN A 110 -12.44 -3.71 3.98
C GLN A 110 -11.89 -5.13 3.77
N HIS A 111 -11.39 -5.73 4.83
CA HIS A 111 -10.78 -7.06 4.75
C HIS A 111 -11.82 -8.13 4.41
N PRO A 112 -11.69 -8.89 3.30
CA PRO A 112 -12.71 -9.84 2.84
C PRO A 112 -13.07 -10.91 3.88
N GLY A 113 -12.09 -11.40 4.63
CA GLY A 113 -12.30 -12.40 5.68
C GLY A 113 -13.07 -11.90 6.90
N PHE A 114 -13.41 -10.60 6.95
CA PHE A 114 -14.13 -9.98 8.05
C PHE A 114 -15.47 -9.31 7.63
N TRP A 115 -15.86 -9.38 6.38
CA TRP A 115 -17.12 -8.77 5.89
C TRP A 115 -18.38 -9.28 6.60
N TRP A 116 -18.36 -10.55 6.99
CA TRP A 116 -19.50 -11.25 7.59
C TRP A 116 -19.38 -11.40 9.10
N LYS A 117 -18.35 -10.80 9.71
CA LYS A 117 -18.09 -10.90 11.12
C LYS A 117 -18.65 -9.70 11.86
N ASP A 118 -19.16 -9.95 13.05
CA ASP A 118 -19.48 -8.89 13.99
C ASP A 118 -18.20 -8.22 14.49
N LYS A 119 -18.32 -6.95 14.90
CA LYS A 119 -17.16 -6.14 15.34
C LYS A 119 -16.40 -6.73 16.53
N GLU A 120 -17.08 -7.54 17.35
CA GLU A 120 -16.49 -8.28 18.47
C GLU A 120 -15.53 -9.39 18.02
N GLN A 121 -15.64 -9.82 16.75
CA GLN A 121 -14.78 -10.84 16.14
C GLN A 121 -13.60 -10.24 15.37
N PHE A 122 -13.49 -8.90 15.31
CA PHE A 122 -12.37 -8.25 14.66
C PHE A 122 -11.10 -8.38 15.49
N SER A 123 -9.99 -8.70 14.81
CA SER A 123 -8.68 -8.90 15.44
C SER A 123 -7.98 -7.57 15.73
N TYR A 124 -8.67 -6.64 16.38
CA TYR A 124 -8.07 -5.39 16.83
C TYR A 124 -7.05 -5.61 17.94
N GLU A 125 -6.10 -4.70 18.04
CA GLU A 125 -5.20 -4.65 19.19
C GLU A 125 -6.00 -4.24 20.45
N ARG A 126 -6.04 -5.12 21.45
CA ARG A 126 -6.83 -4.93 22.67
C ARG A 126 -5.98 -4.64 23.92
N ARG A 127 -4.65 -4.55 23.77
CA ARG A 127 -3.76 -4.18 24.86
C ARG A 127 -3.72 -2.66 25.03
N PRO A 128 -4.14 -2.12 26.20
CA PRO A 128 -4.19 -0.66 26.40
C PRO A 128 -2.85 0.07 26.29
N GLN A 129 -1.72 -0.65 26.40
CA GLN A 129 -0.38 -0.09 26.28
C GLN A 129 0.06 0.10 24.83
N SER A 130 -0.66 -0.48 23.87
CA SER A 130 -0.35 -0.35 22.45
C SER A 130 -0.86 0.98 21.90
N THR A 131 -0.07 1.65 21.07
CA THR A 131 -0.50 2.83 20.31
C THR A 131 -1.60 2.52 19.28
N ALA A 132 -1.76 1.24 18.91
CA ALA A 132 -2.82 0.75 18.03
C ALA A 132 -4.05 0.23 18.82
N TYR A 133 -4.12 0.50 20.12
CA TYR A 133 -5.22 0.03 20.96
C TYR A 133 -6.58 0.54 20.46
N VAL A 134 -7.51 -0.38 20.30
CA VAL A 134 -8.93 -0.11 20.03
C VAL A 134 -9.73 -0.63 21.23
N PRO A 135 -10.46 0.23 21.97
CA PRO A 135 -11.27 -0.19 23.12
C PRO A 135 -12.31 -1.24 22.77
N GLU A 136 -12.69 -2.05 23.76
CA GLU A 136 -13.76 -3.04 23.59
C GLU A 136 -15.09 -2.34 23.24
N GLY A 137 -15.83 -2.89 22.28
CA GLY A 137 -17.05 -2.28 21.74
C GLY A 137 -16.82 -1.18 20.71
N GLU A 138 -15.59 -0.69 20.53
CA GLU A 138 -15.21 0.27 19.49
C GLU A 138 -14.66 -0.42 18.25
N GLY A 139 -14.58 0.38 17.17
CA GLY A 139 -14.19 -0.08 15.83
C GLY A 139 -15.42 -0.44 15.00
N LYS A 140 -15.42 0.00 13.74
CA LYS A 140 -16.55 -0.19 12.82
C LYS A 140 -16.19 -1.04 11.61
N MET A 141 -14.93 -1.00 11.19
CA MET A 141 -14.45 -1.63 9.96
C MET A 141 -13.08 -2.26 10.22
N TYR A 142 -12.88 -3.45 9.69
CA TYR A 142 -11.57 -4.09 9.69
C TYR A 142 -10.97 -4.02 8.29
N TYR A 143 -9.90 -3.24 8.14
CA TYR A 143 -9.28 -2.99 6.84
C TYR A 143 -8.18 -4.00 6.51
N ALA A 144 -8.05 -4.31 5.22
CA ALA A 144 -6.96 -5.11 4.70
C ALA A 144 -5.69 -4.27 4.57
N GLY A 145 -4.54 -4.83 4.97
CA GLY A 145 -3.26 -4.16 4.82
C GLY A 145 -2.73 -4.15 3.38
N GLY A 146 -3.30 -5.00 2.50
CA GLY A 146 -2.79 -5.20 1.14
C GLY A 146 -3.16 -4.11 0.13
N PHE A 147 -4.16 -3.27 0.44
CA PHE A 147 -4.52 -2.12 -0.39
C PHE A 147 -4.95 -0.94 0.46
N ASN A 148 -4.23 0.17 0.33
CA ASN A 148 -4.60 1.44 0.95
C ASN A 148 -3.89 2.59 0.23
N GLY A 149 -4.38 3.82 0.38
CA GLY A 149 -3.80 4.97 -0.30
C GLY A 149 -4.62 6.24 -0.11
N GLY A 150 -4.54 7.14 -1.10
CA GLY A 150 -5.26 8.40 -1.12
C GLY A 150 -4.39 9.56 -1.62
N LYS A 151 -4.73 10.78 -1.22
CA LYS A 151 -3.88 11.93 -1.50
C LYS A 151 -2.54 11.81 -0.77
N PRO A 152 -1.40 12.10 -1.43
CA PRO A 152 -0.07 11.97 -0.82
C PRO A 152 0.08 12.67 0.54
N GLU A 153 -0.48 13.86 0.69
CA GLU A 153 -0.39 14.62 1.95
C GLU A 153 -1.02 13.87 3.14
N HIS A 154 -2.15 13.23 2.93
CA HIS A 154 -2.85 12.45 3.97
C HIS A 154 -2.19 11.09 4.19
N PHE A 155 -1.81 10.42 3.11
CA PHE A 155 -1.14 9.12 3.16
C PHE A 155 0.22 9.20 3.85
N LEU A 156 1.05 10.22 3.51
CA LEU A 156 2.35 10.43 4.12
C LEU A 156 2.24 10.89 5.58
N LYS A 157 1.23 11.70 5.92
CA LYS A 157 0.94 12.06 7.32
C LYS A 157 0.59 10.83 8.15
N MET A 158 -0.29 9.96 7.63
CA MET A 158 -0.60 8.68 8.27
C MET A 158 0.65 7.82 8.41
N SER A 159 1.43 7.68 7.35
CA SER A 159 2.67 6.91 7.34
C SER A 159 3.65 7.40 8.40
N GLN A 160 3.87 8.72 8.49
CA GLN A 160 4.74 9.30 9.50
C GLN A 160 4.23 9.04 10.93
N THR A 161 2.92 9.20 11.15
CA THR A 161 2.32 8.90 12.46
C THR A 161 2.55 7.45 12.89
N ILE A 162 2.48 6.50 11.94
CA ILE A 162 2.74 5.08 12.22
C ILE A 162 4.22 4.83 12.51
N VAL A 163 5.11 5.53 11.82
CA VAL A 163 6.57 5.44 12.03
C VAL A 163 6.99 5.99 13.39
N ASP A 164 6.33 7.05 13.86
CA ASP A 164 6.64 7.73 15.13
C ASP A 164 6.09 6.98 16.36
N ASN A 165 5.19 6.01 16.17
CA ASN A 165 4.57 5.20 17.23
C ASN A 165 5.27 3.85 17.44
#